data_3f6236f4decb87c94a6ecfb2b3350eee
#
_entry.id   3f6236f4decb87c94a6ecfb2b3350eee
#
_cell.length_a   1.000
_cell.length_b   1.000
_cell.length_c   1.000
_cell.angle_alpha   90.00
_cell.angle_beta   90.00
_cell.angle_gamma   90.00
#
_symmetry.space_group_name_H-M   'P 1'
#
loop_
_entity.id
_entity.type
_entity.pdbx_description
1 polymer ?
#
loop_
_entity_poly.entity_id
_entity_poly.type
_entity_poly.pdbx_seq_one_letter_code
_entity_poly.pdbx_strand_id
1 'polypeptide(L)'
;MKTMVGDGNLAAAQVAYALSETAAVYPITPSTPMAENCDEWAHMGKRNVFGQKMRLTEMQSEGGAAGALHGMLSAGALATTFTASQGLLLMLPDMCKISGELLPGVMHVAARALAYHALSIFGDHSDVMAVRSAGWGMLCAASVQEAADLAVVAHLRCCISLTASARAMKSSGSRRLTRMNYADCCRRRKSGSSGRAP
;
A
#
# COMPACT_ATOMS: atom_id res chain seq x y z
N MET A 1 -18.68 -7.77 16.83
CA MET A 1 -17.76 -7.11 15.93
C MET A 1 -16.92 -6.12 16.73
N LYS A 2 -15.59 -6.20 16.67
CA LYS A 2 -14.74 -5.18 17.30
C LYS A 2 -14.64 -4.00 16.34
N THR A 3 -15.02 -2.84 16.82
CA THR A 3 -14.89 -1.57 16.09
C THR A 3 -13.67 -0.84 16.58
N MET A 4 -12.98 -0.16 15.67
CA MET A 4 -11.80 0.63 15.95
C MET A 4 -11.97 2.04 15.39
N VAL A 5 -11.43 3.02 16.09
CA VAL A 5 -11.34 4.40 15.61
C VAL A 5 -9.98 4.60 14.99
N GLY A 6 -9.94 5.15 13.78
CA GLY A 6 -8.70 5.41 13.06
C GLY A 6 -8.92 6.23 11.80
N ASP A 7 -7.83 6.63 11.19
CA ASP A 7 -7.80 7.32 9.92
C ASP A 7 -7.57 6.35 8.74
N GLY A 8 -7.52 6.88 7.52
CA GLY A 8 -7.29 6.09 6.32
C GLY A 8 -5.89 5.45 6.28
N ASN A 9 -4.87 6.10 6.85
CA ASN A 9 -3.53 5.54 6.93
C ASN A 9 -3.50 4.30 7.83
N LEU A 10 -4.12 4.37 9.01
CA LEU A 10 -4.22 3.23 9.92
C LEU A 10 -4.98 2.06 9.28
N ALA A 11 -6.08 2.36 8.57
CA ALA A 11 -6.89 1.36 7.88
C ALA A 11 -6.09 0.64 6.78
N ALA A 12 -5.39 1.40 5.92
CA ALA A 12 -4.56 0.86 4.86
C ALA A 12 -3.35 0.06 5.42
N ALA A 13 -2.67 0.60 6.45
CA ALA A 13 -1.55 -0.05 7.10
C ALA A 13 -1.92 -1.41 7.71
N GLN A 14 -3.11 -1.53 8.31
CA GLN A 14 -3.57 -2.81 8.88
C GLN A 14 -3.71 -3.90 7.84
N VAL A 15 -4.25 -3.56 6.68
CA VAL A 15 -4.41 -4.49 5.57
C VAL A 15 -3.06 -4.82 4.96
N ALA A 16 -2.24 -3.81 4.68
CA ALA A 16 -0.90 -3.98 4.15
C ALA A 16 -0.04 -4.90 5.04
N TYR A 17 -0.04 -4.66 6.36
CA TYR A 17 0.65 -5.51 7.32
C TYR A 17 0.13 -6.95 7.32
N ALA A 18 -1.18 -7.12 7.26
CA ALA A 18 -1.78 -8.44 7.31
C ALA A 18 -1.49 -9.27 6.04
N LEU A 19 -1.39 -8.63 4.87
CA LEU A 19 -1.37 -9.30 3.57
C LEU A 19 -0.03 -9.19 2.82
N SER A 20 1.00 -8.58 3.44
CA SER A 20 2.34 -8.51 2.86
C SER A 20 3.39 -9.15 3.77
N GLU A 21 4.45 -9.66 3.17
CA GLU A 21 5.62 -10.24 3.85
C GLU A 21 6.68 -9.16 4.10
N THR A 22 6.76 -8.19 3.18
CA THR A 22 7.77 -7.14 3.24
C THR A 22 7.25 -5.81 2.70
N ALA A 23 7.88 -4.71 3.11
CA ALA A 23 7.67 -3.38 2.56
C ALA A 23 9.00 -2.67 2.36
N ALA A 24 9.12 -1.96 1.25
CA ALA A 24 10.20 -1.00 1.02
C ALA A 24 9.61 0.40 1.04
N VAL A 25 10.15 1.30 1.85
CA VAL A 25 9.56 2.61 2.10
C VAL A 25 10.59 3.71 2.08
N TYR A 26 10.14 4.92 1.80
CA TYR A 26 10.82 6.15 2.12
C TYR A 26 9.78 7.14 2.68
N PRO A 27 10.02 7.71 3.88
CA PRO A 27 9.01 8.53 4.56
C PRO A 27 8.66 9.79 3.80
N ILE A 28 7.37 10.00 3.56
CA ILE A 28 6.84 11.23 2.98
C ILE A 28 5.45 11.55 3.56
N THR A 29 5.23 12.80 3.97
CA THR A 29 3.93 13.26 4.47
C THR A 29 2.89 13.28 3.34
N PRO A 30 1.67 12.75 3.54
CA PRO A 30 1.08 12.22 4.78
C PRO A 30 1.12 10.69 4.91
N SER A 31 1.88 9.96 4.11
CA SER A 31 1.90 8.49 4.09
C SER A 31 2.76 7.86 5.19
N THR A 32 3.69 8.61 5.79
CA THR A 32 4.62 8.14 6.82
C THR A 32 3.97 7.31 7.94
N PRO A 33 2.79 7.70 8.51
CA PRO A 33 2.15 6.91 9.56
C PRO A 33 1.79 5.48 9.15
N MET A 34 1.65 5.17 7.86
CA MET A 34 1.42 3.79 7.42
C MET A 34 2.65 2.92 7.67
N ALA A 35 3.83 3.42 7.35
CA ALA A 35 5.09 2.72 7.58
C ALA A 35 5.40 2.61 9.07
N GLU A 36 5.24 3.70 9.84
CA GLU A 36 5.45 3.74 11.29
C GLU A 36 4.60 2.70 12.03
N ASN A 37 3.30 2.63 11.72
CA ASN A 37 2.41 1.62 12.30
C ASN A 37 2.87 0.19 11.97
N CYS A 38 3.31 -0.06 10.73
CA CYS A 38 3.79 -1.37 10.32
C CYS A 38 5.07 -1.77 11.07
N ASP A 39 5.99 -0.84 11.23
CA ASP A 39 7.24 -1.06 11.97
C ASP A 39 6.98 -1.32 13.46
N GLU A 40 6.14 -0.50 14.09
CA GLU A 40 5.72 -0.69 15.48
C GLU A 40 5.11 -2.08 15.71
N TRP A 41 4.21 -2.51 14.84
CA TRP A 41 3.58 -3.82 14.97
C TRP A 41 4.58 -4.97 14.76
N ALA A 42 5.54 -4.81 13.86
CA ALA A 42 6.60 -5.79 13.66
C ALA A 42 7.52 -5.88 14.90
N HIS A 43 7.84 -4.74 15.51
CA HIS A 43 8.60 -4.64 16.78
C HIS A 43 7.85 -5.32 17.93
N MET A 44 6.55 -5.08 18.07
CA MET A 44 5.69 -5.72 19.06
C MET A 44 5.50 -7.23 18.82
N GLY A 45 6.05 -7.79 17.74
CA GLY A 45 5.94 -9.20 17.45
C GLY A 45 4.63 -9.64 16.81
N LYS A 46 3.79 -8.69 16.35
CA LYS A 46 2.55 -9.00 15.63
C LYS A 46 2.88 -9.84 14.39
N ARG A 47 2.08 -10.86 14.14
CA ARG A 47 2.23 -11.72 12.96
C ARG A 47 1.17 -11.40 11.93
N ASN A 48 1.57 -11.41 10.66
CA ASN A 48 0.67 -11.32 9.51
C ASN A 48 -0.13 -12.62 9.32
N VAL A 49 -0.97 -12.70 8.29
CA VAL A 49 -1.79 -13.89 8.03
C VAL A 49 -0.96 -15.13 7.63
N PHE A 50 0.32 -14.94 7.27
CA PHE A 50 1.27 -16.00 6.92
C PHE A 50 2.05 -16.51 8.14
N GLY A 51 1.78 -15.95 9.33
CA GLY A 51 2.46 -16.30 10.58
C GLY A 51 3.83 -15.66 10.76
N GLN A 52 4.19 -14.67 9.93
CA GLN A 52 5.47 -13.98 9.94
C GLN A 52 5.31 -12.53 10.41
N LYS A 53 6.39 -11.92 10.88
CA LYS A 53 6.47 -10.47 11.04
C LYS A 53 6.73 -9.86 9.67
N MET A 54 6.06 -8.75 9.36
CA MET A 54 6.40 -7.97 8.17
C MET A 54 7.82 -7.42 8.29
N ARG A 55 8.60 -7.54 7.23
CA ARG A 55 9.95 -6.93 7.15
C ARG A 55 9.82 -5.58 6.48
N LEU A 56 10.07 -4.51 7.20
CA LEU A 56 10.07 -3.15 6.66
C LEU A 56 11.52 -2.70 6.47
N THR A 57 11.80 -2.13 5.30
CA THR A 57 13.13 -1.60 4.95
C THR A 57 12.96 -0.16 4.49
N GLU A 58 13.60 0.76 5.20
CA GLU A 58 13.69 2.16 4.80
C GLU A 58 14.84 2.33 3.81
N MET A 59 14.56 3.04 2.73
CA MET A 59 15.49 3.28 1.63
C MET A 59 16.00 4.72 1.65
N GLN A 60 16.85 5.09 0.69
CA GLN A 60 17.46 6.42 0.59
C GLN A 60 16.62 7.43 -0.22
N SER A 61 15.61 6.94 -0.95
CA SER A 61 14.69 7.73 -1.76
C SER A 61 13.49 6.90 -2.15
N GLU A 62 12.43 7.54 -2.64
CA GLU A 62 11.25 6.83 -3.14
C GLU A 62 11.58 5.98 -4.38
N GLY A 63 12.44 6.47 -5.29
CA GLY A 63 12.94 5.65 -6.40
C GLY A 63 13.69 4.42 -5.93
N GLY A 64 14.53 4.56 -4.88
CA GLY A 64 15.17 3.41 -4.24
C GLY A 64 14.18 2.45 -3.61
N ALA A 65 13.12 2.96 -2.98
CA ALA A 65 12.04 2.12 -2.43
C ALA A 65 11.28 1.36 -3.54
N ALA A 66 11.02 2.01 -4.67
CA ALA A 66 10.39 1.36 -5.83
C ALA A 66 11.29 0.27 -6.46
N GLY A 67 12.59 0.53 -6.60
CA GLY A 67 13.57 -0.46 -7.07
C GLY A 67 13.67 -1.66 -6.12
N ALA A 68 13.69 -1.42 -4.81
CA ALA A 68 13.66 -2.50 -3.81
C ALA A 68 12.35 -3.29 -3.87
N LEU A 69 11.20 -2.60 -4.00
CA LEU A 69 9.90 -3.24 -4.21
C LEU A 69 9.92 -4.15 -5.44
N HIS A 70 10.45 -3.66 -6.58
CA HIS A 70 10.58 -4.45 -7.79
C HIS A 70 11.42 -5.72 -7.55
N GLY A 71 12.57 -5.60 -6.89
CA GLY A 71 13.40 -6.75 -6.55
C GLY A 71 12.69 -7.77 -5.64
N MET A 72 11.95 -7.31 -4.63
CA MET A 72 11.18 -8.16 -3.73
C MET A 72 10.07 -8.90 -4.49
N LEU A 73 9.33 -8.21 -5.38
CA LEU A 73 8.28 -8.81 -6.21
C LEU A 73 8.86 -9.83 -7.18
N SER A 74 9.98 -9.52 -7.82
CA SER A 74 10.69 -10.43 -8.75
C SER A 74 11.17 -11.70 -8.05
N ALA A 75 11.52 -11.60 -6.76
CA ALA A 75 11.86 -12.74 -5.92
C ALA A 75 10.63 -13.55 -5.44
N GLY A 76 9.42 -13.11 -5.80
CA GLY A 76 8.17 -13.78 -5.45
C GLY A 76 7.61 -13.43 -4.07
N ALA A 77 8.14 -12.42 -3.40
CA ALA A 77 7.62 -11.96 -2.12
C ALA A 77 6.32 -11.14 -2.30
N LEU A 78 5.42 -11.23 -1.33
CA LEU A 78 4.26 -10.34 -1.25
C LEU A 78 4.71 -9.01 -0.64
N ALA A 79 5.01 -8.05 -1.51
CA ALA A 79 5.61 -6.78 -1.14
C ALA A 79 4.68 -5.58 -1.39
N THR A 80 4.85 -4.54 -0.58
CA THR A 80 4.10 -3.30 -0.67
C THR A 80 4.99 -2.08 -0.42
N THR A 81 4.47 -0.89 -0.71
CA THR A 81 5.09 0.39 -0.37
C THR A 81 4.04 1.44 -0.03
N PHE A 82 4.48 2.49 0.66
CA PHE A 82 3.65 3.62 1.09
C PHE A 82 4.29 4.92 0.57
N THR A 83 3.50 5.77 -0.09
CA THR A 83 4.03 7.00 -0.69
C THR A 83 2.96 8.08 -0.84
N ALA A 84 3.36 9.25 -1.32
CA ALA A 84 2.51 10.40 -1.61
C ALA A 84 3.20 11.34 -2.61
N SER A 85 2.42 12.15 -3.34
CA SER A 85 2.89 13.33 -4.09
C SER A 85 4.13 13.07 -4.96
N GLN A 86 5.18 13.89 -4.80
CA GLN A 86 6.44 13.74 -5.54
C GLN A 86 7.08 12.38 -5.38
N GLY A 87 6.93 11.74 -4.22
CA GLY A 87 7.43 10.40 -4.00
C GLY A 87 6.85 9.38 -4.99
N LEU A 88 5.54 9.47 -5.26
CA LEU A 88 4.90 8.63 -6.28
C LEU A 88 5.46 8.89 -7.68
N LEU A 89 5.76 10.15 -8.02
CA LEU A 89 6.35 10.48 -9.33
C LEU A 89 7.77 9.93 -9.46
N LEU A 90 8.56 9.93 -8.39
CA LEU A 90 9.90 9.36 -8.38
C LEU A 90 9.89 7.81 -8.54
N MET A 91 8.78 7.18 -8.22
CA MET A 91 8.57 5.73 -8.40
C MET A 91 8.14 5.36 -9.83
N LEU A 92 7.74 6.31 -10.67
CA LEU A 92 7.11 6.06 -11.98
C LEU A 92 7.92 5.15 -12.91
N PRO A 93 9.25 5.28 -13.06
CA PRO A 93 10.03 4.38 -13.92
C PRO A 93 9.91 2.91 -13.50
N ASP A 94 10.03 2.64 -12.20
CA ASP A 94 9.88 1.28 -11.65
C ASP A 94 8.43 0.79 -11.72
N MET A 95 7.44 1.67 -11.56
CA MET A 95 6.03 1.33 -11.75
C MET A 95 5.79 0.80 -13.17
N CYS A 96 6.32 1.47 -14.20
CA CYS A 96 6.22 1.00 -15.58
C CYS A 96 6.89 -0.37 -15.76
N LYS A 97 8.03 -0.59 -15.12
CA LYS A 97 8.77 -1.86 -15.17
C LYS A 97 7.99 -2.98 -14.50
N ILE A 98 7.53 -2.78 -13.27
CA ILE A 98 6.71 -3.73 -12.50
C ILE A 98 5.44 -4.08 -13.28
N SER A 99 4.80 -3.07 -13.91
CA SER A 99 3.61 -3.26 -14.74
C SER A 99 3.91 -4.10 -15.97
N GLY A 100 4.97 -3.78 -16.69
CA GLY A 100 5.37 -4.53 -17.90
C GLY A 100 5.72 -5.99 -17.62
N GLU A 101 6.20 -6.30 -16.44
CA GLU A 101 6.52 -7.65 -15.96
C GLU A 101 5.34 -8.37 -15.30
N LEU A 102 4.20 -7.71 -15.15
CA LEU A 102 2.98 -8.23 -14.51
C LEU A 102 3.23 -8.73 -13.06
N LEU A 103 4.14 -8.09 -12.34
CA LEU A 103 4.46 -8.46 -10.97
C LEU A 103 3.37 -7.99 -10.00
N PRO A 104 2.91 -8.82 -9.05
CA PRO A 104 1.76 -8.54 -8.20
C PRO A 104 2.11 -7.58 -7.05
N GLY A 105 2.31 -6.30 -7.35
CA GLY A 105 2.62 -5.25 -6.37
C GLY A 105 1.41 -4.44 -5.93
N VAL A 106 1.40 -3.97 -4.69
CA VAL A 106 0.41 -3.02 -4.18
C VAL A 106 1.12 -1.79 -3.62
N MET A 107 0.70 -0.61 -4.08
CA MET A 107 1.14 0.67 -3.53
C MET A 107 -0.01 1.34 -2.80
N HIS A 108 0.22 1.79 -1.58
CA HIS A 108 -0.73 2.59 -0.82
C HIS A 108 -0.33 4.06 -0.88
N VAL A 109 -1.20 4.88 -1.46
CA VAL A 109 -0.92 6.30 -1.69
C VAL A 109 -1.83 7.16 -0.84
N ALA A 110 -1.24 7.93 0.06
CA ALA A 110 -1.93 9.03 0.72
C ALA A 110 -1.91 10.23 -0.22
N ALA A 111 -2.86 10.27 -1.16
CA ALA A 111 -2.89 11.20 -2.28
C ALA A 111 -2.82 12.66 -1.81
N ARG A 112 -1.84 13.39 -2.32
CA ARG A 112 -1.49 14.75 -1.93
C ARG A 112 -1.19 15.60 -3.17
N ALA A 113 -1.52 16.89 -3.10
CA ALA A 113 -1.18 17.85 -4.13
C ALA A 113 0.32 17.80 -4.47
N LEU A 114 0.62 17.88 -5.77
CA LEU A 114 2.00 18.02 -6.23
C LEU A 114 2.53 19.41 -5.86
N ALA A 115 3.79 19.48 -5.43
CA ALA A 115 4.48 20.74 -5.23
C ALA A 115 5.02 21.23 -6.56
N TYR A 116 4.49 22.36 -7.01
CA TYR A 116 5.03 23.11 -8.17
C TYR A 116 5.92 24.25 -7.68
N HIS A 117 5.37 25.46 -7.52
CA HIS A 117 6.08 26.61 -6.95
C HIS A 117 5.88 26.74 -5.43
N ALA A 118 4.86 26.10 -4.88
CA ALA A 118 4.58 26.07 -3.46
C ALA A 118 4.27 24.66 -2.99
N LEU A 119 4.69 24.33 -1.78
CA LEU A 119 4.37 23.05 -1.14
C LEU A 119 2.97 23.08 -0.54
N SER A 120 2.18 22.05 -0.81
CA SER A 120 0.91 21.81 -0.14
C SER A 120 0.88 20.37 0.35
N ILE A 121 0.41 20.17 1.59
CA ILE A 121 0.23 18.85 2.19
C ILE A 121 -1.23 18.37 2.14
N PHE A 122 -2.12 19.17 1.54
CA PHE A 122 -3.55 18.83 1.46
C PHE A 122 -3.81 17.71 0.46
N GLY A 123 -4.85 16.93 0.75
CA GLY A 123 -5.32 15.85 -0.10
C GLY A 123 -5.76 16.36 -1.47
N ASP A 124 -5.21 15.76 -2.51
CA ASP A 124 -5.47 16.04 -3.91
C ASP A 124 -5.18 14.76 -4.72
N HIS A 125 -5.64 14.68 -5.95
CA HIS A 125 -5.41 13.52 -6.83
C HIS A 125 -4.43 13.81 -7.97
N SER A 126 -3.76 14.95 -7.97
CA SER A 126 -2.81 15.34 -9.04
C SER A 126 -1.63 14.35 -9.16
N ASP A 127 -1.16 13.81 -8.04
CA ASP A 127 -0.09 12.81 -7.99
C ASP A 127 -0.51 11.48 -8.66
N VAL A 128 -1.64 10.90 -8.26
CA VAL A 128 -2.14 9.65 -8.84
C VAL A 128 -2.54 9.82 -10.30
N MET A 129 -3.10 10.97 -10.67
CA MET A 129 -3.46 11.24 -12.06
C MET A 129 -2.23 11.42 -12.95
N ALA A 130 -1.11 11.91 -12.42
CA ALA A 130 0.14 12.02 -13.17
C ALA A 130 0.72 10.65 -13.55
N VAL A 131 0.51 9.63 -12.72
CA VAL A 131 1.04 8.27 -12.96
C VAL A 131 0.02 7.30 -13.57
N ARG A 132 -1.16 7.78 -13.98
CA ARG A 132 -2.26 6.93 -14.49
C ARG A 132 -1.88 6.05 -15.70
N SER A 133 -0.86 6.48 -16.47
CA SER A 133 -0.38 5.76 -17.64
C SER A 133 0.60 4.62 -17.33
N ALA A 134 0.99 4.43 -16.05
CA ALA A 134 1.96 3.41 -15.67
C ALA A 134 1.43 1.97 -15.74
N GLY A 135 0.15 1.76 -16.09
CA GLY A 135 -0.45 0.43 -16.25
C GLY A 135 -0.93 -0.20 -14.94
N TRP A 136 -1.05 0.60 -13.87
CA TRP A 136 -1.54 0.16 -12.57
C TRP A 136 -3.05 0.31 -12.45
N GLY A 137 -3.71 -0.69 -11.86
CA GLY A 137 -5.12 -0.55 -11.44
C GLY A 137 -5.22 0.46 -10.30
N MET A 138 -6.08 1.47 -10.45
CA MET A 138 -6.24 2.55 -9.49
C MET A 138 -7.54 2.39 -8.72
N LEU A 139 -7.46 2.33 -7.39
CA LEU A 139 -8.61 2.23 -6.48
C LEU A 139 -8.61 3.46 -5.57
N CYS A 140 -9.71 4.21 -5.58
CA CYS A 140 -9.85 5.44 -4.80
C CYS A 140 -10.88 5.26 -3.69
N ALA A 141 -10.46 5.51 -2.45
CA ALA A 141 -11.30 5.41 -1.27
C ALA A 141 -11.84 6.78 -0.85
N ALA A 142 -13.14 6.87 -0.62
CA ALA A 142 -13.81 8.07 -0.11
C ALA A 142 -14.04 8.04 1.41
N SER A 143 -13.88 6.88 2.05
CA SER A 143 -14.04 6.71 3.49
C SER A 143 -12.94 5.81 4.08
N VAL A 144 -12.80 5.84 5.41
CA VAL A 144 -11.82 5.01 6.13
C VAL A 144 -12.10 3.52 5.95
N GLN A 145 -13.39 3.12 5.96
CA GLN A 145 -13.77 1.73 5.73
C GLN A 145 -13.45 1.30 4.30
N GLU A 146 -13.76 2.12 3.30
CA GLU A 146 -13.40 1.85 1.91
C GLU A 146 -11.89 1.73 1.70
N ALA A 147 -11.09 2.54 2.42
CA ALA A 147 -9.64 2.42 2.35
C ALA A 147 -9.16 1.02 2.78
N ALA A 148 -9.76 0.45 3.83
CA ALA A 148 -9.48 -0.92 4.23
C ALA A 148 -9.99 -1.95 3.20
N ASP A 149 -11.23 -1.81 2.75
CA ASP A 149 -11.88 -2.78 1.86
C ASP A 149 -11.18 -2.82 0.49
N LEU A 150 -10.88 -1.66 -0.09
CA LEU A 150 -10.16 -1.56 -1.36
C LEU A 150 -8.70 -2.01 -1.25
N ALA A 151 -8.05 -1.77 -0.10
CA ALA A 151 -6.73 -2.33 0.16
C ALA A 151 -6.75 -3.86 0.14
N VAL A 152 -7.76 -4.50 0.75
CA VAL A 152 -7.95 -5.96 0.65
C VAL A 152 -8.14 -6.40 -0.79
N VAL A 153 -9.00 -5.72 -1.55
CA VAL A 153 -9.25 -6.02 -2.96
C VAL A 153 -7.96 -5.93 -3.78
N ALA A 154 -7.15 -4.88 -3.56
CA ALA A 154 -5.86 -4.69 -4.22
C ALA A 154 -4.91 -5.87 -3.96
N HIS A 155 -4.76 -6.27 -2.70
CA HIS A 155 -3.88 -7.38 -2.33
C HIS A 155 -4.37 -8.75 -2.79
N LEU A 156 -5.68 -8.96 -2.95
CA LEU A 156 -6.24 -10.25 -3.34
C LEU A 156 -6.25 -10.49 -4.85
N ARG A 157 -6.28 -9.45 -5.67
CA ARG A 157 -6.45 -9.59 -7.11
C ARG A 157 -5.24 -10.09 -7.87
N CYS A 158 -4.10 -10.32 -7.24
CA CYS A 158 -2.84 -10.69 -7.92
C CYS A 158 -2.48 -9.76 -9.10
N CYS A 159 -3.02 -8.55 -9.09
CA CYS A 159 -2.79 -7.51 -10.08
C CYS A 159 -2.00 -6.38 -9.45
N ILE A 160 -1.29 -5.66 -10.29
CA ILE A 160 -0.62 -4.42 -9.90
C ILE A 160 -1.72 -3.42 -9.54
N SER A 161 -1.75 -2.98 -8.29
CA SER A 161 -2.80 -2.07 -7.80
C SER A 161 -2.23 -0.95 -6.96
N LEU A 162 -2.77 0.24 -7.20
CA LEU A 162 -2.52 1.44 -6.43
C LEU A 162 -3.80 1.79 -5.68
N THR A 163 -3.75 1.84 -4.35
CA THR A 163 -4.87 2.33 -3.54
C THR A 163 -4.59 3.75 -3.11
N ALA A 164 -5.46 4.68 -3.46
CA ALA A 164 -5.31 6.09 -3.15
C ALA A 164 -6.42 6.58 -2.23
N SER A 165 -6.08 7.42 -1.26
CA SER A 165 -7.05 8.13 -0.44
C SER A 165 -6.59 9.56 -0.20
N ALA A 166 -7.31 10.53 -0.73
CA ALA A 166 -7.09 11.95 -0.45
C ALA A 166 -7.56 12.35 0.96
N ARG A 167 -8.25 11.47 1.68
CA ARG A 167 -8.76 11.70 3.04
C ARG A 167 -7.94 11.05 4.13
N ALA A 168 -6.77 10.52 3.82
CA ALA A 168 -5.89 9.89 4.82
C ALA A 168 -5.57 10.82 6.01
N MET A 169 -5.51 12.14 5.78
CA MET A 169 -5.22 13.15 6.81
C MET A 169 -6.42 13.67 7.58
N LYS A 170 -7.64 13.44 7.14
CA LYS A 170 -8.81 13.90 7.91
C LYS A 170 -9.19 12.85 8.94
N SER A 171 -8.82 13.10 10.18
CA SER A 171 -9.45 12.48 11.35
C SER A 171 -10.91 12.95 11.45
N SER A 172 -11.76 12.48 10.54
CA SER A 172 -13.18 12.66 10.69
C SER A 172 -13.68 11.62 11.68
N GLY A 173 -14.17 12.12 12.81
CA GLY A 173 -14.64 11.41 13.96
C GLY A 173 -15.17 10.00 13.71
N SER A 174 -14.73 9.11 14.59
CA SER A 174 -15.27 7.79 14.91
C SER A 174 -16.15 7.15 13.83
N ARG A 175 -15.54 6.58 12.77
CA ARG A 175 -16.22 5.59 11.97
C ARG A 175 -15.67 4.22 12.29
N ARG A 176 -16.57 3.30 12.54
CA ARG A 176 -16.29 1.95 13.00
C ARG A 176 -15.70 1.12 11.88
N LEU A 177 -14.44 0.70 11.99
CA LEU A 177 -13.83 -0.29 11.12
C LEU A 177 -14.33 -1.69 11.50
N THR A 178 -14.91 -2.38 10.56
CA THR A 178 -15.29 -3.78 10.72
C THR A 178 -14.07 -4.66 10.48
N ARG A 179 -13.68 -5.45 11.47
CA ARG A 179 -12.54 -6.37 11.34
C ARG A 179 -12.88 -7.49 10.35
N MET A 180 -12.30 -7.45 9.15
CA MET A 180 -12.37 -8.56 8.20
C MET A 180 -11.53 -9.75 8.67
N ASN A 181 -12.00 -10.97 8.39
CA ASN A 181 -11.21 -12.17 8.64
C ASN A 181 -10.31 -12.43 7.42
N TYR A 182 -9.14 -11.80 7.39
CA TYR A 182 -8.19 -11.87 6.28
C TYR A 182 -7.68 -13.29 5.98
N ALA A 183 -7.73 -14.19 6.96
CA ALA A 183 -7.23 -15.57 6.82
C ALA A 183 -8.00 -16.37 5.76
N ASP A 184 -9.30 -16.14 5.60
CA ASP A 184 -10.11 -16.83 4.61
C ASP A 184 -9.85 -16.35 3.18
N CYS A 185 -9.52 -15.07 3.04
CA CYS A 185 -9.15 -14.47 1.75
C CYS A 185 -7.81 -15.01 1.24
N CYS A 186 -6.83 -15.22 2.13
CA CYS A 186 -5.49 -15.64 1.76
C CYS A 186 -5.36 -17.12 1.42
N ARG A 187 -6.24 -17.98 1.94
CA ARG A 187 -6.24 -19.41 1.56
C ARG A 187 -6.44 -19.59 0.04
N ARG A 188 -7.23 -18.75 -0.58
CA ARG A 188 -7.48 -18.78 -2.04
C ARG A 188 -6.25 -18.35 -2.86
N ARG A 189 -5.36 -17.50 -2.32
CA ARG A 189 -4.18 -16.99 -3.03
C ARG A 189 -3.07 -18.05 -3.11
N LYS A 190 -2.85 -18.84 -2.04
CA LYS A 190 -1.84 -19.92 -2.03
C LYS A 190 -2.22 -21.11 -2.94
N SER A 191 -3.51 -21.39 -3.14
CA SER A 191 -3.96 -22.46 -4.03
C SER A 191 -3.90 -22.09 -5.52
N GLY A 192 -3.87 -20.80 -5.87
CA GLY A 192 -3.77 -20.32 -7.25
C GLY A 192 -2.35 -20.23 -7.80
N SER A 193 -1.33 -20.20 -6.94
CA SER A 193 0.07 -20.06 -7.38
C SER A 193 0.77 -21.38 -7.72
N SER A 194 0.13 -22.52 -7.54
CA SER A 194 0.69 -23.84 -7.87
C SER A 194 0.49 -24.28 -9.33
N GLY A 195 -0.13 -23.47 -10.16
CA GLY A 195 -0.31 -23.70 -11.58
C GLY A 195 0.82 -23.09 -12.42
N ARG A 196 2.05 -23.59 -12.33
CA ARG A 196 3.00 -23.39 -13.41
C ARG A 196 2.51 -24.21 -14.60
N ALA A 197 2.14 -23.51 -15.66
CA ALA A 197 2.01 -24.14 -16.98
C ALA A 197 3.41 -24.59 -17.47
N PRO A 198 3.47 -25.66 -18.25
CA PRO A 198 4.72 -26.23 -18.78
C PRO A 198 5.46 -25.30 -19.72
#